data_5f7e68ca19fa207609d36f8b2299f6d0
#
_entry.id   5f7e68ca19fa207609d36f8b2299f6d0
#
_cell.length_a   1.000
_cell.length_b   1.000
_cell.length_c   1.000
_cell.angle_alpha   90.00
_cell.angle_beta   90.00
_cell.angle_gamma   90.00
#
_symmetry.space_group_name_H-M   'P 1'
#
loop_
_entity.id
_entity.type
_entity.pdbx_description
1 polymer ?
#
loop_
_entity_poly.entity_id
_entity_poly.type
_entity_poly.pdbx_seq_one_letter_code
_entity_poly.pdbx_strand_id
1 'polypeptide(L)'
;WKESFAGKEYCEGDGFHTFHLLGREVAIGLCGDLWYEENITRLNELEPDIVWWPVYTDYNYLEWNNTVKFEYAKQAGKINAPVFYVNSVCMDKPDNREIAKGGAALFDKSFIKEELPAGNEGVLIVEV
;
A
#
# COMPACT_ATOMS: atom_id res chain seq x y z
N TRP A 1 9.60 -2.56 -11.69
CA TRP A 1 8.56 -3.58 -11.45
C TRP A 1 7.82 -4.00 -12.70
N LYS A 2 7.73 -3.09 -13.63
CA LYS A 2 7.01 -3.23 -14.90
C LYS A 2 7.49 -4.37 -15.78
N GLU A 3 8.78 -4.68 -15.77
CA GLU A 3 9.38 -5.53 -16.80
C GLU A 3 9.37 -7.03 -16.48
N SER A 4 9.25 -7.40 -15.19
CA SER A 4 9.37 -8.81 -14.77
C SER A 4 8.13 -9.65 -15.06
N PHE A 5 6.96 -9.01 -15.14
CA PHE A 5 5.67 -9.68 -15.29
C PHE A 5 4.90 -9.24 -16.54
N ALA A 6 5.37 -8.20 -17.22
CA ALA A 6 4.85 -7.81 -18.54
C ALA A 6 5.20 -8.88 -19.56
N GLY A 7 4.28 -9.78 -19.79
CA GLY A 7 4.45 -10.89 -20.68
C GLY A 7 3.15 -11.23 -21.40
N LYS A 8 2.99 -12.48 -21.77
CA LYS A 8 1.83 -12.95 -22.52
C LYS A 8 0.52 -12.96 -21.73
N GLU A 9 0.60 -12.96 -20.38
CA GLU A 9 -0.55 -13.12 -19.50
C GLU A 9 -0.98 -11.81 -18.81
N TYR A 10 -0.10 -10.80 -18.78
CA TYR A 10 -0.34 -9.53 -18.12
C TYR A 10 -0.03 -8.37 -19.03
N CYS A 11 -0.80 -7.30 -18.92
CA CYS A 11 -0.47 -6.03 -19.57
C CYS A 11 -0.30 -4.93 -18.50
N GLU A 12 0.60 -4.02 -18.78
CA GLU A 12 0.76 -2.82 -17.95
C GLU A 12 -0.41 -1.86 -18.19
N GLY A 13 -0.80 -1.16 -17.13
CA GLY A 13 -1.71 -0.03 -17.25
C GLY A 13 -1.02 1.18 -17.88
N ASP A 14 -1.82 2.08 -18.39
CA ASP A 14 -1.38 3.34 -19.03
C ASP A 14 -1.30 4.53 -18.06
N GLY A 15 -1.66 4.33 -16.79
CA GLY A 15 -1.61 5.36 -15.76
C GLY A 15 -2.49 5.05 -14.56
N PHE A 16 -2.67 6.05 -13.71
CA PHE A 16 -3.58 5.97 -12.58
C PHE A 16 -4.97 6.46 -12.97
N HIS A 17 -5.98 5.82 -12.40
CA HIS A 17 -7.37 6.16 -12.60
C HIS A 17 -8.08 6.25 -11.25
N THR A 18 -9.11 7.06 -11.16
CA THR A 18 -9.99 7.10 -10.01
C THR A 18 -11.29 6.34 -10.32
N PHE A 19 -11.92 5.88 -9.26
CA PHE A 19 -13.27 5.33 -9.31
C PHE A 19 -14.08 5.81 -8.11
N HIS A 20 -15.38 5.90 -8.29
CA HIS A 20 -16.29 6.29 -7.22
C HIS A 20 -16.63 5.12 -6.30
N LEU A 21 -16.44 5.31 -5.01
CA LEU A 21 -16.86 4.35 -4.00
C LEU A 21 -17.45 5.10 -2.80
N LEU A 22 -18.72 4.84 -2.49
CA LEU A 22 -19.41 5.43 -1.34
C LEU A 22 -19.27 6.98 -1.24
N GLY A 23 -19.37 7.64 -2.39
CA GLY A 23 -19.26 9.11 -2.47
C GLY A 23 -17.83 9.66 -2.38
N ARG A 24 -16.82 8.82 -2.52
CA ARG A 24 -15.42 9.19 -2.53
C ARG A 24 -14.76 8.84 -3.86
N GLU A 25 -13.82 9.69 -4.29
CA GLU A 25 -12.90 9.38 -5.38
C GLU A 25 -11.72 8.57 -4.84
N VAL A 26 -11.60 7.34 -5.30
CA VAL A 26 -10.54 6.41 -4.85
C VAL A 26 -9.57 6.15 -5.98
N ALA A 27 -8.27 6.24 -5.70
CA ALA A 27 -7.21 5.78 -6.59
C ALA A 27 -6.50 4.57 -5.99
N ILE A 28 -5.85 3.78 -6.84
CA ILE A 28 -5.02 2.64 -6.41
C ILE A 28 -3.61 2.86 -6.90
N GLY A 29 -2.64 2.78 -5.97
CA GLY A 29 -1.22 2.66 -6.27
C GLY A 29 -0.74 1.28 -5.86
N LEU A 30 -0.29 0.49 -6.83
CA LEU A 30 0.02 -0.92 -6.59
C LEU A 30 1.49 -1.09 -6.19
N CYS A 31 1.71 -1.69 -5.02
CA CYS A 31 3.02 -2.16 -4.56
C CYS A 31 4.15 -1.12 -4.74
N GLY A 32 5.10 -1.35 -5.64
CA GLY A 32 6.23 -0.47 -5.92
C GLY A 32 5.88 0.87 -6.56
N ASP A 33 4.66 1.07 -7.07
CA ASP A 33 4.28 2.28 -7.80
C ASP A 33 4.48 3.56 -6.98
N LEU A 34 4.17 3.52 -5.69
CA LEU A 34 4.25 4.70 -4.82
C LEU A 34 5.67 5.08 -4.37
N TRP A 35 6.69 4.35 -4.81
CA TRP A 35 8.09 4.70 -4.55
C TRP A 35 8.70 5.60 -5.62
N TYR A 36 7.97 5.88 -6.71
CA TYR A 36 8.41 6.75 -7.78
C TYR A 36 7.77 8.14 -7.65
N GLU A 37 8.60 9.19 -7.61
CA GLU A 37 8.13 10.58 -7.48
C GLU A 37 7.20 10.99 -8.64
N GLU A 38 7.46 10.50 -9.83
CA GLU A 38 6.60 10.71 -11.01
C GLU A 38 5.18 10.17 -10.77
N ASN A 39 5.06 9.01 -10.16
CA ASN A 39 3.78 8.39 -9.87
C ASN A 39 3.05 9.14 -8.74
N ILE A 40 3.77 9.61 -7.73
CA ILE A 40 3.20 10.46 -6.68
C ILE A 40 2.61 11.74 -7.30
N THR A 41 3.35 12.39 -8.19
CA THR A 41 2.87 13.59 -8.89
C THR A 41 1.59 13.30 -9.66
N ARG A 42 1.55 12.23 -10.44
CA ARG A 42 0.36 11.84 -11.21
C ARG A 42 -0.85 11.51 -10.34
N LEU A 43 -0.63 10.83 -9.21
CA LEU A 43 -1.70 10.55 -8.25
C LEU A 43 -2.26 11.83 -7.64
N ASN A 44 -1.40 12.76 -7.26
CA ASN A 44 -1.83 14.03 -6.68
C ASN A 44 -2.59 14.91 -7.68
N GLU A 45 -2.25 14.83 -8.99
CA GLU A 45 -2.99 15.52 -10.05
C GLU A 45 -4.44 15.01 -10.22
N LEU A 46 -4.71 13.77 -9.84
CA LEU A 46 -6.07 13.21 -9.86
C LEU A 46 -6.93 13.69 -8.69
N GLU A 47 -6.34 14.31 -7.68
CA GLU A 47 -7.01 14.81 -6.47
C GLU A 47 -7.92 13.75 -5.80
N PRO A 48 -7.45 12.51 -5.55
CA PRO A 48 -8.28 11.49 -4.92
C PRO A 48 -8.61 11.85 -3.47
N ASP A 49 -9.77 11.41 -3.00
CA ASP A 49 -10.13 11.49 -1.58
C ASP A 49 -9.37 10.45 -0.75
N ILE A 50 -9.06 9.32 -1.36
CA ILE A 50 -8.41 8.17 -0.72
C ILE A 50 -7.51 7.48 -1.74
N VAL A 51 -6.35 7.00 -1.30
CA VAL A 51 -5.49 6.12 -2.09
C VAL A 51 -5.38 4.76 -1.42
N TRP A 52 -5.66 3.69 -2.14
CA TRP A 52 -5.41 2.33 -1.72
C TRP A 52 -4.03 1.89 -2.16
N TRP A 53 -3.27 1.33 -1.24
CA TRP A 53 -1.91 0.83 -1.46
C TRP A 53 -1.79 -0.64 -1.09
N PRO A 54 -2.30 -1.55 -1.93
CA PRO A 54 -2.08 -2.98 -1.75
C PRO A 54 -0.65 -3.35 -2.13
N VAL A 55 -0.01 -4.14 -1.28
CA VAL A 55 1.39 -4.54 -1.47
C VAL A 55 1.59 -6.02 -1.21
N TYR A 56 2.71 -6.54 -1.71
CA TYR A 56 3.34 -7.76 -1.25
C TYR A 56 4.77 -7.42 -0.85
N THR A 57 5.07 -7.47 0.45
CA THR A 57 6.41 -7.20 0.98
C THR A 57 6.87 -8.33 1.87
N ASP A 58 8.12 -8.75 1.71
CA ASP A 58 8.75 -9.86 2.41
C ASP A 58 9.60 -9.40 3.60
N TYR A 59 9.36 -8.24 4.15
CA TYR A 59 10.03 -7.82 5.36
C TYR A 59 9.70 -8.75 6.51
N ASN A 60 10.71 -9.06 7.33
CA ASN A 60 10.47 -9.66 8.63
C ASN A 60 9.42 -8.82 9.38
N TYR A 61 8.38 -9.46 9.88
CA TYR A 61 7.27 -8.72 10.49
C TYR A 61 7.66 -7.94 11.75
N LEU A 62 8.69 -8.37 12.48
CA LEU A 62 9.22 -7.63 13.63
C LEU A 62 9.95 -6.37 13.17
N GLU A 63 10.73 -6.46 12.10
CA GLU A 63 11.40 -5.31 11.49
C GLU A 63 10.37 -4.33 10.93
N TRP A 64 9.35 -4.83 10.24
CA TRP A 64 8.24 -4.01 9.78
C TRP A 64 7.60 -3.24 10.93
N ASN A 65 7.17 -3.92 11.98
CA ASN A 65 6.47 -3.32 13.11
C ASN A 65 7.31 -2.30 13.89
N ASN A 66 8.63 -2.46 13.91
CA ASN A 66 9.53 -1.62 14.68
C ASN A 66 10.11 -0.44 13.89
N THR A 67 10.31 -0.59 12.59
CA THR A 67 11.08 0.40 11.79
C THR A 67 10.48 0.68 10.42
N VAL A 68 10.29 -0.33 9.58
CA VAL A 68 9.99 -0.16 8.15
C VAL A 68 8.66 0.57 7.91
N LYS A 69 7.66 0.34 8.73
CA LYS A 69 6.35 1.01 8.60
C LYS A 69 6.44 2.54 8.63
N PHE A 70 7.43 3.10 9.33
CA PHE A 70 7.63 4.54 9.38
C PHE A 70 8.21 5.10 8.08
N GLU A 71 9.00 4.32 7.36
CA GLU A 71 9.47 4.69 6.02
C GLU A 71 8.30 4.72 5.04
N TYR A 72 7.40 3.74 5.13
CA TYR A 72 6.17 3.69 4.34
C TYR A 72 5.24 4.86 4.67
N ALA A 73 5.07 5.18 5.94
CA ALA A 73 4.29 6.35 6.37
C ALA A 73 4.87 7.65 5.81
N LYS A 74 6.18 7.81 5.82
CA LYS A 74 6.87 8.97 5.25
C LYS A 74 6.65 9.07 3.74
N GLN A 75 6.74 7.94 3.03
CA GLN A 75 6.48 7.90 1.59
C GLN A 75 5.03 8.23 1.27
N ALA A 76 4.09 7.62 1.99
CA ALA A 76 2.66 7.92 1.86
C ALA A 76 2.33 9.39 2.13
N GLY A 77 3.09 10.04 3.00
CA GLY A 77 2.92 11.46 3.32
C GLY A 77 3.16 12.43 2.16
N LYS A 78 3.74 11.97 1.06
CA LYS A 78 3.89 12.74 -0.18
C LYS A 78 2.58 12.80 -1.00
N ILE A 79 1.62 11.95 -0.66
CA ILE A 79 0.31 11.91 -1.29
C ILE A 79 -0.62 12.85 -0.52
N ASN A 80 -1.39 13.67 -1.26
CA ASN A 80 -2.30 14.67 -0.71
C ASN A 80 -3.66 14.07 -0.29
N ALA A 81 -3.68 12.80 0.10
CA ALA A 81 -4.86 12.07 0.55
C ALA A 81 -4.45 11.01 1.58
N PRO A 82 -5.37 10.56 2.44
CA PRO A 82 -5.15 9.39 3.27
C PRO A 82 -4.83 8.15 2.42
N VAL A 83 -3.87 7.35 2.88
CA VAL A 83 -3.41 6.15 2.18
C VAL A 83 -3.72 4.91 2.99
N PHE A 84 -4.49 3.99 2.41
CA PHE A 84 -4.80 2.70 3.00
C PHE A 84 -3.81 1.64 2.52
N TYR A 85 -2.85 1.37 3.36
CA TYR A 85 -1.87 0.31 3.15
C TYR A 85 -2.41 -1.04 3.59
N VAL A 86 -2.21 -2.07 2.78
CA VAL A 86 -2.49 -3.45 3.15
C VAL A 86 -1.46 -4.38 2.54
N ASN A 87 -0.87 -5.24 3.37
CA ASN A 87 0.07 -6.25 2.91
C ASN A 87 -0.60 -7.62 2.82
N SER A 88 -0.13 -8.42 1.87
CA SER A 88 -0.54 -9.81 1.70
C SER A 88 -0.16 -10.67 2.90
N VAL A 89 -0.89 -11.78 3.09
CA VAL A 89 -0.53 -12.84 4.03
C VAL A 89 -0.21 -14.10 3.23
N CYS A 90 1.03 -14.56 3.31
CA CYS A 90 1.41 -15.84 2.73
C CYS A 90 1.15 -16.96 3.73
N MET A 91 0.25 -17.86 3.38
CA MET A 91 -0.18 -18.97 4.24
C MET A 91 0.66 -20.24 4.05
N ASP A 92 1.37 -20.37 2.94
CA ASP A 92 2.08 -21.60 2.57
C ASP A 92 3.27 -21.93 3.48
N LYS A 93 3.84 -20.94 4.15
CA LYS A 93 5.02 -21.09 5.00
C LYS A 93 4.85 -20.34 6.33
N PRO A 94 3.98 -20.83 7.23
CA PRO A 94 3.63 -20.09 8.45
C PRO A 94 4.83 -19.80 9.36
N ASP A 95 5.84 -20.64 9.37
CA ASP A 95 7.03 -20.50 10.21
C ASP A 95 8.12 -19.61 9.61
N ASN A 96 7.98 -19.20 8.35
CA ASN A 96 8.94 -18.33 7.70
C ASN A 96 8.66 -16.86 8.03
N ARG A 97 9.59 -16.20 8.71
CA ARG A 97 9.48 -14.80 9.12
C ARG A 97 9.84 -13.80 8.02
N GLU A 98 10.46 -14.28 6.95
CA GLU A 98 10.96 -13.47 5.82
C GLU A 98 9.98 -13.47 4.63
N ILE A 99 8.73 -13.76 4.86
CA ILE A 99 7.68 -13.68 3.84
C ILE A 99 6.55 -12.78 4.31
N ALA A 100 5.71 -12.35 3.36
CA ALA A 100 4.58 -11.47 3.66
C ALA A 100 3.69 -12.04 4.78
N LYS A 101 3.56 -11.30 5.86
CA LYS A 101 2.83 -11.65 7.08
C LYS A 101 1.72 -10.65 7.41
N GLY A 102 1.10 -10.07 6.40
CA GLY A 102 0.00 -9.16 6.61
C GLY A 102 0.44 -7.79 7.13
N GLY A 103 -0.43 -7.18 7.89
CA GLY A 103 -0.32 -5.81 8.33
C GLY A 103 -1.16 -4.88 7.47
N ALA A 104 -1.77 -3.91 8.11
CA ALA A 104 -2.52 -2.85 7.46
C ALA A 104 -2.33 -1.55 8.23
N ALA A 105 -2.45 -0.42 7.54
CA ALA A 105 -2.35 0.88 8.18
C ALA A 105 -3.14 1.94 7.40
N LEU A 106 -3.66 2.90 8.15
CA LEU A 106 -4.09 4.18 7.61
C LEU A 106 -2.95 5.18 7.83
N PHE A 107 -2.34 5.62 6.74
CA PHE A 107 -1.36 6.70 6.74
C PHE A 107 -2.03 8.02 6.36
N ASP A 108 -1.71 9.08 7.07
CA ASP A 108 -2.14 10.44 6.75
C ASP A 108 -1.06 11.44 7.11
N LYS A 109 -0.62 12.24 6.16
CA LYS A 109 0.42 13.27 6.33
C LYS A 109 1.69 12.74 7.02
N SER A 110 2.17 11.60 6.61
CA SER A 110 3.34 10.88 7.17
C SER A 110 3.12 10.28 8.56
N PHE A 111 1.90 10.30 9.10
CA PHE A 111 1.56 9.68 10.38
C PHE A 111 0.79 8.38 10.18
N ILE A 112 1.02 7.44 11.09
CA ILE A 112 0.21 6.23 11.21
C ILE A 112 -0.97 6.58 12.11
N LYS A 113 -2.17 6.68 11.51
CA LYS A 113 -3.40 7.00 12.25
C LYS A 113 -3.98 5.79 12.95
N GLU A 114 -4.02 4.68 12.23
CA GLU A 114 -4.55 3.40 12.66
C GLU A 114 -3.66 2.30 12.09
N GLU A 115 -3.49 1.21 12.80
CA GLU A 115 -2.73 0.07 12.28
C GLU A 115 -3.22 -1.28 12.80
N LEU A 116 -3.04 -2.29 11.97
CA LEU A 116 -3.02 -3.69 12.31
C LEU A 116 -1.58 -4.16 12.15
N PRO A 117 -0.90 -4.56 13.23
CA PRO A 117 0.49 -5.03 13.14
C PRO A 117 0.66 -6.22 12.20
N ALA A 118 1.80 -6.30 11.53
CA ALA A 118 2.17 -7.49 10.78
C ALA A 118 2.49 -8.66 11.72
N GLY A 119 2.34 -9.88 11.22
CA GLY A 119 2.62 -11.12 11.94
C GLY A 119 1.48 -12.14 11.85
N ASN A 120 0.26 -11.70 11.65
CA ASN A 120 -0.92 -12.53 11.53
C ASN A 120 -1.88 -11.96 10.47
N GLU A 121 -2.79 -12.80 10.02
CA GLU A 121 -3.94 -12.32 9.26
C GLU A 121 -4.87 -11.49 10.16
N GLY A 122 -5.62 -10.59 9.56
CA GLY A 122 -6.58 -9.78 10.30
C GLY A 122 -7.29 -8.77 9.41
N VAL A 123 -8.15 -8.00 10.03
CA VAL A 123 -8.90 -6.92 9.38
C VAL A 123 -8.75 -5.65 10.21
N LEU A 124 -8.39 -4.56 9.56
CA LEU A 124 -8.41 -3.21 10.12
C LEU A 124 -9.65 -2.48 9.61
N ILE A 125 -10.47 -2.01 10.52
CA ILE A 125 -11.65 -1.20 10.20
C ILE A 125 -11.36 0.23 10.64
N VAL A 126 -11.48 1.17 9.71
CA VAL A 126 -11.23 2.59 9.96
C VAL A 126 -12.39 3.44 9.48
N GLU A 127 -12.60 4.56 10.15
CA GLU A 127 -13.55 5.59 9.73
C GLU A 127 -12.80 6.74 9.03
N VAL A 128 -13.34 7.18 7.93
CA VAL A 128 -12.77 8.27 7.11
C VAL A 128 -13.83 9.26 6.64
#